data_dcc51cfe510cae619cc8bdb7f47e2e40
#
_entry.id   dcc51cfe510cae619cc8bdb7f47e2e40
#
_cell.length_a   1.000
_cell.length_b   1.000
_cell.length_c   1.000
_cell.angle_alpha   90.00
_cell.angle_beta   90.00
_cell.angle_gamma   90.00
#
_symmetry.space_group_name_H-M   'P 1'
#
loop_
_entity.id
_entity.type
_entity.pdbx_description
1 polymer ?
#
loop_
_entity_poly.entity_id
_entity_poly.type
_entity_poly.pdbx_seq_one_letter_code
_entity_poly.pdbx_strand_id
1 'polypeptide(L)'
;MDWSSGRLEKENSMSGSALAFPTPASLGSLDHYIQAVNRFPLLTAEQETELGRRWREREDVDAARQLVLSHLRLVVAVSRNYLGYGLPQADLIQEGNIGLMKAVHRFDPERGVRLVSFALHWIRAEIHEHVLRNWRLVKIATTKAQRKLFFNLRSMKRSSAALTHSEAGEIATKLGVKPEEVLEMETRISGGDVSLDPAPGDEESVTPIAYLADSDDEPAQILERVETATNRSEGLRTAMAQLDERSRRIIEARWLRDDDDAATLQQLADEYGVSAERIRQIESKALKTMRSQMITLQ
;
A
#
# COMPACT_ATOMS: atom_id res chain seq x y z
N MET A 1 41.77 -35.18 61.36
CA MET A 1 40.95 -36.22 60.71
C MET A 1 39.86 -35.52 60.02
N ASP A 2 40.16 -35.22 58.75
CA ASP A 2 39.39 -34.32 57.89
C ASP A 2 38.54 -35.14 56.93
N TRP A 3 37.25 -35.00 57.01
CA TRP A 3 36.28 -35.60 56.11
C TRP A 3 35.34 -34.52 55.61
N SER A 4 35.83 -33.58 54.77
CA SER A 4 34.97 -32.58 54.15
C SER A 4 35.55 -31.97 52.84
N SER A 5 35.88 -32.79 51.88
CA SER A 5 36.28 -32.30 50.57
C SER A 5 36.02 -33.32 49.46
N GLY A 6 34.80 -33.62 49.18
CA GLY A 6 34.45 -34.62 48.15
C GLY A 6 33.07 -34.59 47.62
N ARG A 7 32.34 -33.43 47.71
CA ARG A 7 30.95 -33.37 47.22
C ARG A 7 30.54 -32.10 46.52
N LEU A 8 31.49 -31.32 46.02
CA LEU A 8 31.20 -30.05 45.30
C LEU A 8 31.69 -30.00 43.84
N GLU A 9 32.14 -31.10 43.25
CA GLU A 9 32.69 -31.11 41.89
C GLU A 9 31.83 -31.86 40.85
N LYS A 10 30.56 -32.15 41.12
CA LYS A 10 29.69 -32.84 40.15
C LYS A 10 28.45 -32.08 39.68
N GLU A 11 28.27 -30.82 40.04
CA GLU A 11 27.10 -30.03 39.61
C GLU A 11 27.40 -28.91 38.62
N ASN A 12 28.56 -28.83 37.99
CA ASN A 12 28.90 -27.71 37.12
C ASN A 12 29.33 -28.13 35.71
N SER A 13 28.67 -29.10 35.09
CA SER A 13 28.93 -29.46 33.69
C SER A 13 27.68 -29.60 32.81
N MET A 14 26.59 -28.93 33.17
CA MET A 14 25.47 -28.66 32.27
C MET A 14 25.24 -27.15 32.12
N SER A 15 26.30 -26.42 31.80
CA SER A 15 26.09 -25.09 31.17
C SER A 15 25.46 -25.33 29.80
N GLY A 16 24.14 -25.25 29.75
CA GLY A 16 23.38 -25.31 28.53
C GLY A 16 23.99 -24.34 27.55
N SER A 17 24.54 -24.88 26.48
CA SER A 17 24.87 -24.10 25.29
C SER A 17 23.62 -23.33 24.92
N ALA A 18 23.60 -22.04 25.28
CA ALA A 18 22.51 -21.17 24.93
C ALA A 18 22.37 -21.21 23.40
N LEU A 19 21.32 -21.87 22.92
CA LEU A 19 21.00 -21.96 21.48
C LEU A 19 20.78 -20.53 20.97
N ALA A 20 21.85 -19.92 20.47
CA ALA A 20 21.79 -18.59 19.88
C ALA A 20 21.04 -18.66 18.57
N PHE A 21 20.18 -17.69 18.31
CA PHE A 21 19.53 -17.55 17.01
C PHE A 21 20.59 -17.28 15.94
N PRO A 22 20.73 -18.15 14.92
CA PRO A 22 21.63 -17.87 13.81
C PRO A 22 21.00 -16.77 12.96
N THR A 23 21.70 -15.66 12.78
CA THR A 23 21.32 -14.62 11.83
C THR A 23 22.25 -14.67 10.61
N PRO A 24 21.81 -14.36 9.38
CA PRO A 24 22.67 -14.34 8.21
C PRO A 24 23.89 -13.43 8.37
N ALA A 25 23.72 -12.28 9.02
CA ALA A 25 24.79 -11.32 9.27
C ALA A 25 25.87 -11.86 10.24
N SER A 26 25.47 -12.65 11.25
CA SER A 26 26.40 -13.20 12.24
C SER A 26 27.23 -14.37 11.72
N LEU A 27 26.79 -15.00 10.62
CA LEU A 27 27.43 -16.16 10.00
C LEU A 27 28.27 -15.84 8.76
N GLY A 28 28.36 -14.56 8.37
CA GLY A 28 29.17 -14.10 7.26
C GLY A 28 28.68 -14.47 5.86
N SER A 29 27.82 -15.48 5.72
CA SER A 29 27.16 -15.81 4.46
C SER A 29 25.82 -16.52 4.66
N LEU A 30 24.94 -16.38 3.67
CA LEU A 30 23.63 -17.04 3.65
C LEU A 30 23.75 -18.57 3.69
N ASP A 31 24.77 -19.13 3.03
CA ASP A 31 24.99 -20.58 2.97
C ASP A 31 25.32 -21.16 4.35
N HIS A 32 26.14 -20.46 5.14
CA HIS A 32 26.42 -20.85 6.51
C HIS A 32 25.15 -20.82 7.40
N TYR A 33 24.30 -19.82 7.21
CA TYR A 33 23.01 -19.78 7.89
C TYR A 33 22.15 -20.99 7.54
N ILE A 34 22.00 -21.31 6.25
CA ILE A 34 21.21 -22.45 5.76
C ILE A 34 21.78 -23.77 6.33
N GLN A 35 23.10 -23.92 6.35
CA GLN A 35 23.76 -25.08 6.94
C GLN A 35 23.50 -25.20 8.45
N ALA A 36 23.59 -24.08 9.18
CA ALA A 36 23.31 -24.04 10.61
C ALA A 36 21.86 -24.42 10.92
N VAL A 37 20.91 -23.87 10.18
CA VAL A 37 19.49 -24.18 10.32
C VAL A 37 19.19 -25.66 10.05
N ASN A 38 19.86 -26.28 9.08
CA ASN A 38 19.66 -27.69 8.76
C ASN A 38 20.22 -28.67 9.83
N ARG A 39 21.03 -28.19 10.77
CA ARG A 39 21.56 -29.01 11.87
C ARG A 39 20.57 -29.20 13.02
N PHE A 40 19.57 -28.31 13.14
CA PHE A 40 18.58 -28.46 14.21
C PHE A 40 17.71 -29.70 14.00
N PRO A 41 17.46 -30.48 15.06
CA PRO A 41 16.64 -31.68 14.97
C PRO A 41 15.18 -31.34 14.68
N LEU A 42 14.50 -32.24 13.95
CA LEU A 42 13.06 -32.17 13.77
C LEU A 42 12.35 -32.65 15.03
N LEU A 43 11.29 -31.97 15.41
CA LEU A 43 10.45 -32.36 16.54
C LEU A 43 9.43 -33.44 16.15
N THR A 44 9.19 -34.38 17.04
CA THR A 44 8.05 -35.29 16.93
C THR A 44 6.75 -34.55 17.26
N ALA A 45 5.60 -35.18 16.95
CA ALA A 45 4.30 -34.54 17.22
C ALA A 45 4.10 -34.36 18.75
N GLU A 46 4.56 -35.33 19.57
CA GLU A 46 4.45 -35.28 21.02
C GLU A 46 5.32 -34.17 21.61
N GLN A 47 6.58 -34.02 21.13
CA GLN A 47 7.47 -32.94 21.53
C GLN A 47 6.94 -31.58 21.17
N GLU A 48 6.37 -31.43 19.96
CA GLU A 48 5.77 -30.20 19.50
C GLU A 48 4.58 -29.80 20.37
N THR A 49 3.71 -30.76 20.70
CA THR A 49 2.57 -30.56 21.60
C THR A 49 3.00 -30.15 23.00
N GLU A 50 3.98 -30.85 23.57
CA GLU A 50 4.50 -30.56 24.90
C GLU A 50 5.16 -29.18 24.99
N LEU A 51 6.00 -28.81 24.00
CA LEU A 51 6.60 -27.48 23.94
C LEU A 51 5.55 -26.39 23.73
N GLY A 52 4.52 -26.68 22.94
CA GLY A 52 3.40 -25.79 22.73
C GLY A 52 2.59 -25.52 24.00
N ARG A 53 2.35 -26.56 24.81
CA ARG A 53 1.71 -26.42 26.15
C ARG A 53 2.55 -25.59 27.09
N ARG A 54 3.85 -25.91 27.21
CA ARG A 54 4.77 -25.14 28.05
C ARG A 54 4.80 -23.66 27.69
N TRP A 55 4.84 -23.34 26.39
CA TRP A 55 4.77 -21.96 25.93
C TRP A 55 3.46 -21.31 26.33
N ARG A 56 2.32 -21.98 26.10
CA ARG A 56 0.99 -21.39 26.29
C ARG A 56 0.60 -21.22 27.74
N GLU A 57 0.97 -22.23 28.62
CA GLU A 57 0.58 -22.23 30.03
C GLU A 57 1.54 -21.47 30.93
N ARG A 58 2.83 -21.46 30.57
CA ARG A 58 3.90 -20.93 31.42
C ARG A 58 4.69 -19.80 30.80
N GLU A 59 4.37 -19.44 29.59
CA GLU A 59 5.14 -18.46 28.78
C GLU A 59 6.63 -18.81 28.71
N ASP A 60 6.95 -20.12 28.65
CA ASP A 60 8.31 -20.61 28.61
C ASP A 60 8.99 -20.22 27.28
N VAL A 61 9.85 -19.21 27.36
CA VAL A 61 10.58 -18.67 26.20
C VAL A 61 11.53 -19.70 25.59
N ASP A 62 12.09 -20.61 26.38
CA ASP A 62 12.97 -21.65 25.85
C ASP A 62 12.19 -22.71 25.08
N ALA A 63 10.96 -23.02 25.48
CA ALA A 63 10.06 -23.87 24.69
C ALA A 63 9.71 -23.20 23.35
N ALA A 64 9.35 -21.90 23.34
CA ALA A 64 9.10 -21.15 22.11
C ALA A 64 10.34 -21.10 21.22
N ARG A 65 11.52 -20.87 21.77
CA ARG A 65 12.81 -20.90 21.06
C ARG A 65 13.03 -22.22 20.35
N GLN A 66 12.83 -23.35 21.04
CA GLN A 66 12.99 -24.70 20.46
C GLN A 66 12.00 -24.92 19.30
N LEU A 67 10.74 -24.53 19.47
CA LEU A 67 9.73 -24.57 18.37
C LEU A 67 10.18 -23.78 17.15
N VAL A 68 10.66 -22.56 17.34
CA VAL A 68 11.14 -21.71 16.23
C VAL A 68 12.36 -22.33 15.55
N LEU A 69 13.41 -22.68 16.31
CA LEU A 69 14.67 -23.22 15.78
C LEU A 69 14.46 -24.47 14.93
N SER A 70 13.61 -25.39 15.40
CA SER A 70 13.32 -26.65 14.69
C SER A 70 12.57 -26.43 13.37
N HIS A 71 11.89 -25.29 13.20
CA HIS A 71 11.07 -24.98 12.01
C HIS A 71 11.70 -23.93 11.08
N LEU A 72 12.90 -23.38 11.38
CA LEU A 72 13.57 -22.41 10.51
C LEU A 72 13.82 -22.97 9.09
N ARG A 73 14.08 -24.28 8.95
CA ARG A 73 14.25 -24.93 7.64
C ARG A 73 12.99 -24.83 6.76
N LEU A 74 11.80 -24.79 7.35
CA LEU A 74 10.55 -24.55 6.63
C LEU A 74 10.55 -23.16 6.02
N VAL A 75 11.00 -22.16 6.77
CA VAL A 75 11.08 -20.77 6.27
C VAL A 75 12.03 -20.69 5.08
N VAL A 76 13.22 -21.30 5.15
CA VAL A 76 14.18 -21.34 4.03
C VAL A 76 13.55 -22.02 2.81
N ALA A 77 12.84 -23.13 3.00
CA ALA A 77 12.18 -23.83 1.89
C ALA A 77 11.08 -22.99 1.24
N VAL A 78 10.28 -22.27 2.05
CA VAL A 78 9.20 -21.40 1.55
C VAL A 78 9.75 -20.17 0.84
N SER A 79 10.80 -19.52 1.39
CA SER A 79 11.39 -18.30 0.80
C SER A 79 11.94 -18.53 -0.60
N ARG A 80 12.43 -19.74 -0.92
CA ARG A 80 12.93 -20.08 -2.26
C ARG A 80 11.88 -19.91 -3.36
N ASN A 81 10.60 -20.07 -3.04
CA ASN A 81 9.52 -19.90 -4.03
C ASN A 81 9.33 -18.44 -4.45
N TYR A 82 9.94 -17.49 -3.73
CA TYR A 82 9.80 -16.05 -3.96
C TYR A 82 11.06 -15.39 -4.53
N LEU A 83 12.12 -16.15 -4.85
CA LEU A 83 13.35 -15.62 -5.45
C LEU A 83 13.10 -14.90 -6.79
N GLY A 84 12.09 -15.33 -7.54
CA GLY A 84 11.73 -14.74 -8.84
C GLY A 84 11.20 -13.29 -8.78
N TYR A 85 11.02 -12.72 -7.58
CA TYR A 85 10.61 -11.32 -7.40
C TYR A 85 11.80 -10.34 -7.33
N GLY A 86 13.05 -10.83 -7.38
CA GLY A 86 14.25 -9.98 -7.40
C GLY A 86 14.66 -9.40 -6.04
N LEU A 87 14.04 -9.83 -4.96
CA LEU A 87 14.39 -9.41 -3.60
C LEU A 87 15.48 -10.31 -2.99
N PRO A 88 16.34 -9.79 -2.09
CA PRO A 88 17.37 -10.57 -1.42
C PRO A 88 16.77 -11.74 -0.63
N GLN A 89 17.32 -12.94 -0.84
CA GLN A 89 16.82 -14.13 -0.14
C GLN A 89 16.94 -14.02 1.37
N ALA A 90 17.97 -13.35 1.86
CA ALA A 90 18.17 -13.12 3.29
C ALA A 90 16.97 -12.38 3.92
N ASP A 91 16.47 -11.34 3.23
CA ASP A 91 15.35 -10.55 3.71
C ASP A 91 14.05 -11.36 3.69
N LEU A 92 13.82 -12.14 2.62
CA LEU A 92 12.67 -13.05 2.54
C LEU A 92 12.67 -14.08 3.67
N ILE A 93 13.86 -14.59 4.06
CA ILE A 93 13.99 -15.51 5.18
C ILE A 93 13.69 -14.79 6.50
N GLN A 94 14.21 -13.58 6.73
CA GLN A 94 13.95 -12.86 7.98
C GLN A 94 12.47 -12.52 8.15
N GLU A 95 11.81 -12.07 7.11
CA GLU A 95 10.36 -11.82 7.14
C GLU A 95 9.57 -13.12 7.36
N GLY A 96 10.02 -14.22 6.73
CA GLY A 96 9.46 -15.54 7.00
C GLY A 96 9.67 -16.00 8.44
N ASN A 97 10.82 -15.68 9.07
CA ASN A 97 11.08 -15.94 10.49
C ASN A 97 10.14 -15.15 11.40
N ILE A 98 9.83 -13.88 11.05
CA ILE A 98 8.81 -13.09 11.76
C ILE A 98 7.45 -13.78 11.67
N GLY A 99 7.09 -14.28 10.49
CA GLY A 99 5.86 -15.06 10.28
C GLY A 99 5.83 -16.33 11.15
N LEU A 100 6.94 -17.07 11.21
CA LEU A 100 7.06 -18.26 12.06
C LEU A 100 6.92 -17.89 13.55
N MET A 101 7.54 -16.82 14.02
CA MET A 101 7.42 -16.37 15.42
C MET A 101 5.97 -15.97 15.75
N LYS A 102 5.29 -15.27 14.85
CA LYS A 102 3.85 -14.96 15.00
C LYS A 102 3.00 -16.23 15.07
N ALA A 103 3.33 -17.24 14.27
CA ALA A 103 2.66 -18.54 14.30
C ALA A 103 2.86 -19.26 15.63
N VAL A 104 4.10 -19.35 16.13
CA VAL A 104 4.40 -19.97 17.43
C VAL A 104 3.66 -19.28 18.57
N HIS A 105 3.62 -17.95 18.56
CA HIS A 105 2.88 -17.18 19.59
C HIS A 105 1.38 -17.50 19.62
N ARG A 106 0.78 -17.83 18.45
CA ARG A 106 -0.66 -18.12 18.32
C ARG A 106 -0.98 -19.61 18.21
N PHE A 107 0.03 -20.45 18.31
CA PHE A 107 -0.14 -21.90 18.16
C PHE A 107 -0.94 -22.48 19.32
N ASP A 108 -1.93 -23.31 18.97
CA ASP A 108 -2.74 -24.05 19.92
C ASP A 108 -2.51 -25.56 19.73
N PRO A 109 -1.75 -26.21 20.63
CA PRO A 109 -1.42 -27.62 20.49
C PRO A 109 -2.63 -28.55 20.66
N GLU A 110 -3.70 -28.10 21.33
CA GLU A 110 -4.91 -28.90 21.57
C GLU A 110 -5.81 -29.07 20.32
N ARG A 111 -5.57 -28.29 19.27
CA ARG A 111 -6.34 -28.38 18.03
C ARG A 111 -5.97 -29.58 17.14
N GLY A 112 -4.97 -30.38 17.51
CA GLY A 112 -4.54 -31.54 16.74
C GLY A 112 -3.89 -31.22 15.39
N VAL A 113 -3.56 -29.95 15.12
CA VAL A 113 -2.90 -29.53 13.88
C VAL A 113 -1.41 -29.35 14.13
N ARG A 114 -0.56 -29.83 13.22
CA ARG A 114 0.90 -29.63 13.30
C ARG A 114 1.27 -28.16 13.11
N LEU A 115 2.28 -27.71 13.86
CA LEU A 115 2.81 -26.34 13.75
C LEU A 115 3.24 -26.02 12.31
N VAL A 116 3.83 -26.96 11.58
CA VAL A 116 4.23 -26.79 10.17
C VAL A 116 3.06 -26.33 9.32
N SER A 117 1.91 -26.97 9.41
CA SER A 117 0.71 -26.63 8.61
C SER A 117 0.14 -25.26 9.01
N PHE A 118 0.13 -24.96 10.30
CA PHE A 118 -0.34 -23.68 10.81
C PHE A 118 0.61 -22.53 10.45
N ALA A 119 1.91 -22.72 10.66
CA ALA A 119 2.95 -21.71 10.43
C ALA A 119 3.09 -21.34 8.95
N LEU A 120 2.84 -22.28 8.03
CA LEU A 120 2.96 -22.04 6.60
C LEU A 120 2.14 -20.85 6.11
N HIS A 121 0.94 -20.65 6.66
CA HIS A 121 0.08 -19.52 6.33
C HIS A 121 0.66 -18.18 6.82
N TRP A 122 1.22 -18.17 8.03
CA TRP A 122 1.84 -16.99 8.61
C TRP A 122 3.13 -16.60 7.90
N ILE A 123 4.00 -17.58 7.62
CA ILE A 123 5.24 -17.39 6.88
C ILE A 123 4.95 -16.79 5.50
N ARG A 124 4.01 -17.37 4.76
CA ARG A 124 3.60 -16.84 3.45
C ARG A 124 3.03 -15.44 3.54
N ALA A 125 2.22 -15.14 4.54
CA ALA A 125 1.60 -13.83 4.70
C ALA A 125 2.65 -12.73 4.90
N GLU A 126 3.66 -12.94 5.75
CA GLU A 126 4.74 -11.97 5.97
C GLU A 126 5.61 -11.81 4.72
N ILE A 127 6.00 -12.91 4.07
CA ILE A 127 6.78 -12.84 2.82
C ILE A 127 5.98 -12.11 1.73
N HIS A 128 4.68 -12.39 1.57
CA HIS A 128 3.82 -11.68 0.60
C HIS A 128 3.76 -10.18 0.89
N GLU A 129 3.57 -9.79 2.14
CA GLU A 129 3.52 -8.38 2.52
C GLU A 129 4.86 -7.68 2.25
N HIS A 130 5.98 -8.34 2.58
CA HIS A 130 7.31 -7.84 2.28
C HIS A 130 7.54 -7.66 0.77
N VAL A 131 7.19 -8.68 -0.03
CA VAL A 131 7.29 -8.60 -1.49
C VAL A 131 6.47 -7.44 -2.05
N LEU A 132 5.19 -7.31 -1.66
CA LEU A 132 4.32 -6.23 -2.13
C LEU A 132 4.81 -4.84 -1.75
N ARG A 133 5.53 -4.73 -0.61
CA ARG A 133 6.04 -3.46 -0.10
C ARG A 133 7.32 -3.02 -0.78
N ASN A 134 8.19 -3.97 -1.13
CA ASN A 134 9.57 -3.70 -1.53
C ASN A 134 9.87 -4.06 -2.99
N TRP A 135 8.92 -4.61 -3.75
CA TRP A 135 9.14 -5.01 -5.14
C TRP A 135 9.47 -3.83 -6.06
N ARG A 136 8.88 -2.64 -5.80
CA ARG A 136 9.11 -1.39 -6.52
C ARG A 136 8.99 -0.18 -5.59
N LEU A 137 9.54 0.96 -6.04
CA LEU A 137 9.43 2.24 -5.34
C LEU A 137 7.96 2.64 -5.13
N VAL A 138 7.15 2.50 -6.18
CA VAL A 138 5.71 2.78 -6.11
C VAL A 138 4.94 1.49 -5.87
N LYS A 139 4.07 1.48 -4.87
CA LYS A 139 3.20 0.34 -4.56
C LYS A 139 2.19 0.13 -5.68
N ILE A 140 2.26 -1.00 -6.36
CA ILE A 140 1.38 -1.32 -7.49
C ILE A 140 0.13 -2.13 -7.12
N ALA A 141 0.12 -2.78 -5.96
CA ALA A 141 -0.96 -3.66 -5.52
C ALA A 141 -1.50 -3.22 -4.14
N THR A 142 -2.43 -2.28 -4.13
CA THR A 142 -3.03 -1.71 -2.92
C THR A 142 -4.35 -2.38 -2.55
N THR A 143 -5.16 -2.78 -3.53
CA THR A 143 -6.46 -3.44 -3.30
C THR A 143 -6.32 -4.95 -3.17
N LYS A 144 -7.34 -5.60 -2.61
CA LYS A 144 -7.40 -7.06 -2.48
C LYS A 144 -7.35 -7.77 -3.85
N ALA A 145 -8.03 -7.23 -4.85
CA ALA A 145 -8.02 -7.75 -6.21
C ALA A 145 -6.63 -7.66 -6.84
N GLN A 146 -5.97 -6.50 -6.74
CA GLN A 146 -4.62 -6.28 -7.25
C GLN A 146 -3.58 -7.19 -6.58
N ARG A 147 -3.64 -7.39 -5.25
CA ARG A 147 -2.77 -8.34 -4.52
C ARG A 147 -2.94 -9.77 -5.03
N LYS A 148 -4.18 -10.19 -5.28
CA LYS A 148 -4.50 -11.52 -5.82
C LYS A 148 -3.94 -11.69 -7.23
N LEU A 149 -4.09 -10.66 -8.07
CA LEU A 149 -3.55 -10.63 -9.43
C LEU A 149 -2.02 -10.65 -9.43
N PHE A 150 -1.37 -9.86 -8.58
CA PHE A 150 0.08 -9.77 -8.50
C PHE A 150 0.77 -11.14 -8.36
N PHE A 151 0.26 -12.01 -7.48
CA PHE A 151 0.85 -13.32 -7.24
C PHE A 151 0.43 -14.40 -8.24
N ASN A 152 -0.71 -14.23 -8.91
CA ASN A 152 -1.27 -15.29 -9.75
C ASN A 152 -1.18 -15.00 -11.26
N LEU A 153 -1.15 -13.72 -11.67
CA LEU A 153 -1.24 -13.34 -13.08
C LEU A 153 -0.13 -13.96 -13.92
N ARG A 154 1.12 -13.90 -13.43
CA ARG A 154 2.27 -14.44 -14.14
C ARG A 154 2.19 -15.95 -14.37
N SER A 155 1.68 -16.72 -13.41
CA SER A 155 1.53 -18.17 -13.53
C SER A 155 0.36 -18.59 -14.41
N MET A 156 -0.65 -17.71 -14.56
CA MET A 156 -1.83 -17.97 -15.37
C MET A 156 -1.67 -17.53 -16.84
N LYS A 157 -0.70 -16.66 -17.10
CA LYS A 157 -0.40 -16.18 -18.44
C LYS A 157 0.28 -17.29 -19.26
N ARG A 158 -0.25 -17.57 -20.46
CA ARG A 158 0.24 -18.65 -21.35
C ARG A 158 1.48 -18.24 -22.14
N SER A 159 1.65 -16.95 -22.41
CA SER A 159 2.78 -16.40 -23.19
C SER A 159 3.31 -15.11 -22.54
N SER A 160 4.48 -14.68 -22.99
CA SER A 160 5.04 -13.38 -22.60
C SER A 160 4.45 -12.19 -23.38
N ALA A 161 3.62 -12.44 -24.39
CA ALA A 161 2.91 -11.38 -25.13
C ALA A 161 1.86 -10.68 -24.26
N ALA A 162 1.37 -9.52 -24.69
CA ALA A 162 0.28 -8.84 -24.02
C ALA A 162 -0.98 -9.71 -23.98
N LEU A 163 -1.76 -9.61 -22.89
CA LEU A 163 -2.99 -10.38 -22.74
C LEU A 163 -4.07 -9.91 -23.74
N THR A 164 -4.72 -10.86 -24.36
CA THR A 164 -5.94 -10.57 -25.12
C THR A 164 -7.13 -10.36 -24.18
N HIS A 165 -8.16 -9.65 -24.64
CA HIS A 165 -9.41 -9.48 -23.86
C HIS A 165 -10.05 -10.82 -23.46
N SER A 166 -9.96 -11.84 -24.31
CA SER A 166 -10.47 -13.18 -24.02
C SER A 166 -9.72 -13.84 -22.87
N GLU A 167 -8.37 -13.81 -22.89
CA GLU A 167 -7.53 -14.36 -21.83
C GLU A 167 -7.72 -13.61 -20.50
N ALA A 168 -7.85 -12.27 -20.57
CA ALA A 168 -8.15 -11.44 -19.40
C ALA A 168 -9.50 -11.83 -18.77
N GLY A 169 -10.52 -12.14 -19.59
CA GLY A 169 -11.82 -12.63 -19.15
C GLY A 169 -11.74 -14.01 -18.46
N GLU A 170 -10.95 -14.94 -19.01
CA GLU A 170 -10.72 -16.26 -18.37
C GLU A 170 -10.04 -16.14 -17.02
N ILE A 171 -8.99 -15.30 -16.93
CA ILE A 171 -8.25 -15.04 -15.68
C ILE A 171 -9.17 -14.36 -14.66
N ALA A 172 -9.93 -13.35 -15.09
CA ALA A 172 -10.89 -12.62 -14.27
C ALA A 172 -11.91 -13.57 -13.62
N THR A 173 -12.48 -14.48 -14.41
CA THR A 173 -13.44 -15.48 -13.91
C THR A 173 -12.81 -16.42 -12.90
N LYS A 174 -11.60 -16.94 -13.15
CA LYS A 174 -10.88 -17.85 -12.23
C LYS A 174 -10.50 -17.18 -10.92
N LEU A 175 -10.14 -15.90 -10.96
CA LEU A 175 -9.72 -15.15 -9.79
C LEU A 175 -10.87 -14.38 -9.12
N GLY A 176 -12.06 -14.29 -9.74
CA GLY A 176 -13.18 -13.53 -9.20
C GLY A 176 -12.87 -12.03 -9.09
N VAL A 177 -12.28 -11.46 -10.15
CA VAL A 177 -11.95 -10.04 -10.31
C VAL A 177 -12.55 -9.52 -11.63
N LYS A 178 -12.52 -8.22 -11.88
CA LYS A 178 -13.01 -7.65 -13.14
C LYS A 178 -11.96 -7.78 -14.25
N PRO A 179 -12.36 -7.98 -15.53
CA PRO A 179 -11.42 -8.07 -16.66
C PRO A 179 -10.56 -6.81 -16.83
N GLU A 180 -11.13 -5.62 -16.55
CA GLU A 180 -10.41 -4.36 -16.62
C GLU A 180 -9.26 -4.30 -15.60
N GLU A 181 -9.49 -4.84 -14.38
CA GLU A 181 -8.45 -4.91 -13.33
C GLU A 181 -7.30 -5.83 -13.74
N VAL A 182 -7.57 -6.88 -14.53
CA VAL A 182 -6.54 -7.81 -15.04
C VAL A 182 -5.63 -7.10 -16.04
N LEU A 183 -6.21 -6.37 -17.01
CA LEU A 183 -5.47 -5.61 -18.03
C LEU A 183 -4.67 -4.46 -17.39
N GLU A 184 -5.28 -3.73 -16.49
CA GLU A 184 -4.61 -2.67 -15.74
C GLU A 184 -3.40 -3.22 -14.96
N MET A 185 -3.59 -4.35 -14.25
CA MET A 185 -2.53 -4.96 -13.48
C MET A 185 -1.41 -5.51 -14.36
N GLU A 186 -1.71 -6.04 -15.54
CA GLU A 186 -0.72 -6.45 -16.53
C GLU A 186 0.17 -5.27 -16.95
N THR A 187 -0.46 -4.14 -17.30
CA THR A 187 0.27 -2.91 -17.66
C THR A 187 1.19 -2.46 -16.53
N ARG A 188 0.71 -2.49 -15.29
CA ARG A 188 1.50 -2.11 -14.11
C ARG A 188 2.67 -3.05 -13.84
N ILE A 189 2.50 -4.37 -14.08
CA ILE A 189 3.55 -5.37 -13.86
C ILE A 189 4.61 -5.32 -14.98
N SER A 190 4.20 -5.11 -16.23
CA SER A 190 5.08 -5.13 -17.39
C SER A 190 6.00 -3.90 -17.49
N GLY A 191 5.53 -2.72 -17.05
CA GLY A 191 6.32 -1.49 -17.00
C GLY A 191 7.45 -1.59 -15.97
N GLY A 192 8.67 -1.21 -16.27
CA GLY A 192 9.79 -1.04 -15.32
C GLY A 192 9.83 0.38 -14.76
N ASP A 193 10.50 0.56 -13.62
CA ASP A 193 10.86 1.90 -13.14
C ASP A 193 11.97 2.43 -14.07
N VAL A 194 11.83 3.67 -14.55
CA VAL A 194 12.79 4.33 -15.43
C VAL A 194 13.57 5.35 -14.59
N SER A 195 14.91 5.32 -14.70
CA SER A 195 15.72 6.35 -14.06
C SER A 195 15.50 7.69 -14.76
N LEU A 196 15.26 8.73 -13.98
CA LEU A 196 15.16 10.11 -14.49
C LEU A 196 16.53 10.77 -14.59
N ASP A 197 17.50 10.33 -13.76
CA ASP A 197 18.86 10.82 -13.78
C ASP A 197 19.73 10.09 -14.82
N PRO A 198 20.79 10.72 -15.34
CA PRO A 198 21.72 10.07 -16.27
C PRO A 198 22.45 8.91 -15.58
N ALA A 199 22.90 7.93 -16.37
CA ALA A 199 23.79 6.91 -15.88
C ALA A 199 25.16 7.55 -15.48
N PRO A 200 25.81 7.10 -14.41
CA PRO A 200 27.12 7.60 -14.03
C PRO A 200 28.12 7.46 -15.20
N GLY A 201 28.71 8.59 -15.62
CA GLY A 201 29.67 8.65 -16.73
C GLY A 201 29.09 9.01 -18.09
N ASP A 202 27.81 9.23 -18.21
CA ASP A 202 27.13 9.63 -19.46
C ASP A 202 26.60 11.07 -19.33
N GLU A 203 27.52 12.04 -19.11
CA GLU A 203 27.19 13.45 -18.90
C GLU A 203 26.67 14.16 -20.16
N GLU A 204 26.85 13.56 -21.35
CA GLU A 204 26.40 14.12 -22.64
C GLU A 204 25.01 13.63 -23.05
N SER A 205 24.43 12.61 -22.39
CA SER A 205 23.11 12.11 -22.74
C SER A 205 22.01 13.03 -22.21
N VAL A 206 21.06 13.34 -23.09
CA VAL A 206 19.86 14.09 -22.67
C VAL A 206 19.03 13.19 -21.76
N THR A 207 18.91 13.62 -20.50
CA THR A 207 18.25 12.84 -19.47
C THR A 207 16.73 12.86 -19.60
N PRO A 208 16.01 11.81 -19.22
CA PRO A 208 14.55 11.82 -19.24
C PRO A 208 13.94 12.99 -18.45
N ILE A 209 14.59 13.45 -17.37
CA ILE A 209 14.14 14.60 -16.57
C ILE A 209 14.10 15.89 -17.39
N ALA A 210 14.98 16.05 -18.39
CA ALA A 210 15.04 17.23 -19.23
C ALA A 210 13.82 17.36 -20.19
N TYR A 211 13.14 16.24 -20.45
CA TYR A 211 11.92 16.21 -21.29
C TYR A 211 10.62 16.32 -20.46
N LEU A 212 10.71 16.23 -19.13
CA LEU A 212 9.55 16.39 -18.27
C LEU A 212 9.25 17.88 -18.13
N ALA A 213 8.23 18.33 -18.88
CA ALA A 213 7.69 19.66 -18.70
C ALA A 213 6.57 19.66 -17.66
N ASP A 214 6.55 20.65 -16.79
CA ASP A 214 5.35 20.92 -15.99
C ASP A 214 4.31 21.60 -16.90
N SER A 215 3.17 20.94 -17.09
CA SER A 215 2.08 21.46 -17.90
C SER A 215 1.49 22.76 -17.32
N ASP A 216 1.68 23.00 -16.03
CA ASP A 216 1.16 24.17 -15.35
C ASP A 216 2.04 25.42 -15.50
N ASP A 217 3.30 25.23 -15.89
CA ASP A 217 4.30 26.30 -16.07
C ASP A 217 4.46 26.76 -17.51
N GLU A 218 3.63 26.29 -18.44
CA GLU A 218 3.68 26.75 -19.82
C GLU A 218 3.20 28.22 -19.91
N PRO A 219 4.07 29.17 -20.35
CA PRO A 219 3.75 30.62 -20.36
C PRO A 219 2.47 30.97 -21.09
N ALA A 220 2.17 30.26 -22.17
CA ALA A 220 0.94 30.45 -22.93
C ALA A 220 -0.31 30.10 -22.11
N GLN A 221 -0.28 28.98 -21.38
CA GLN A 221 -1.41 28.56 -20.53
C GLN A 221 -1.58 29.47 -19.30
N ILE A 222 -0.48 29.97 -18.73
CA ILE A 222 -0.52 30.95 -17.64
C ILE A 222 -1.18 32.22 -18.12
N LEU A 223 -0.76 32.77 -19.30
CA LEU A 223 -1.32 33.94 -19.87
C LEU A 223 -2.82 33.74 -20.18
N GLU A 224 -3.20 32.65 -20.83
CA GLU A 224 -4.59 32.30 -21.12
C GLU A 224 -5.46 32.26 -19.87
N ARG A 225 -4.96 31.64 -18.77
CA ARG A 225 -5.65 31.62 -17.47
C ARG A 225 -5.85 33.02 -16.91
N VAL A 226 -4.78 33.83 -16.90
CA VAL A 226 -4.84 35.21 -16.39
C VAL A 226 -5.79 36.06 -17.21
N GLU A 227 -5.70 36.02 -18.53
CA GLU A 227 -6.60 36.76 -19.43
C GLU A 227 -8.05 36.29 -19.28
N THR A 228 -8.28 34.98 -19.21
CA THR A 228 -9.62 34.41 -18.99
C THR A 228 -10.21 34.86 -17.65
N ALA A 229 -9.41 34.83 -16.58
CA ALA A 229 -9.85 35.29 -15.27
C ALA A 229 -10.16 36.80 -15.25
N THR A 230 -9.30 37.59 -15.87
CA THR A 230 -9.48 39.04 -16.01
C THR A 230 -10.74 39.37 -16.83
N ASN A 231 -10.88 38.74 -18.00
CA ASN A 231 -12.05 38.94 -18.86
C ASN A 231 -13.36 38.52 -18.18
N ARG A 232 -13.36 37.43 -17.43
CA ARG A 232 -14.52 36.98 -16.64
C ARG A 232 -14.88 37.98 -15.54
N SER A 233 -13.90 38.51 -14.83
CA SER A 233 -14.12 39.47 -13.74
C SER A 233 -14.61 40.80 -14.27
N GLU A 234 -14.03 41.31 -15.37
CA GLU A 234 -14.47 42.52 -16.02
C GLU A 234 -15.85 42.37 -16.68
N GLY A 235 -16.10 41.24 -17.34
CA GLY A 235 -17.40 40.88 -17.88
C GLY A 235 -18.47 40.83 -16.80
N LEU A 236 -18.18 40.21 -15.65
CA LEU A 236 -19.08 40.18 -14.51
C LEU A 236 -19.37 41.60 -13.99
N ARG A 237 -18.32 42.39 -13.79
CA ARG A 237 -18.47 43.78 -13.31
C ARG A 237 -19.31 44.63 -14.27
N THR A 238 -19.11 44.49 -15.57
CA THR A 238 -19.88 45.20 -16.63
C THR A 238 -21.33 44.75 -16.64
N ALA A 239 -21.58 43.42 -16.56
CA ALA A 239 -22.94 42.90 -16.53
C ALA A 239 -23.69 43.30 -15.25
N MET A 240 -23.01 43.37 -14.11
CA MET A 240 -23.58 43.85 -12.84
C MET A 240 -23.92 45.34 -12.91
N ALA A 241 -23.09 46.16 -13.59
CA ALA A 241 -23.34 47.60 -13.75
C ALA A 241 -24.60 47.92 -14.59
N GLN A 242 -25.00 47.00 -15.47
CA GLN A 242 -26.20 47.16 -16.29
C GLN A 242 -27.50 46.70 -15.63
N LEU A 243 -27.42 46.03 -14.47
CA LEU A 243 -28.58 45.65 -13.69
C LEU A 243 -29.17 46.90 -12.99
N ASP A 244 -30.50 46.89 -12.80
CA ASP A 244 -31.14 47.82 -11.90
C ASP A 244 -30.65 47.59 -10.44
N GLU A 245 -30.68 48.65 -9.65
CA GLU A 245 -30.08 48.63 -8.29
C GLU A 245 -30.66 47.52 -7.41
N ARG A 246 -31.96 47.24 -7.55
CA ARG A 246 -32.62 46.19 -6.80
C ARG A 246 -32.13 44.80 -7.22
N SER A 247 -32.05 44.50 -8.51
CA SER A 247 -31.57 43.23 -9.01
C SER A 247 -30.08 43.01 -8.66
N ARG A 248 -29.27 44.07 -8.74
CA ARG A 248 -27.85 44.04 -8.37
C ARG A 248 -27.68 43.64 -6.91
N ARG A 249 -28.36 44.29 -5.98
CA ARG A 249 -28.28 43.98 -4.55
C ARG A 249 -28.72 42.56 -4.23
N ILE A 250 -29.76 42.05 -4.90
CA ILE A 250 -30.22 40.67 -4.73
C ILE A 250 -29.14 39.69 -5.17
N ILE A 251 -28.47 39.92 -6.32
CA ILE A 251 -27.37 39.05 -6.79
C ILE A 251 -26.16 39.15 -5.87
N GLU A 252 -25.77 40.35 -5.44
CA GLU A 252 -24.65 40.56 -4.51
C GLU A 252 -24.88 39.83 -3.19
N ALA A 253 -26.06 39.93 -2.60
CA ALA A 253 -26.40 39.34 -1.32
C ALA A 253 -26.46 37.80 -1.37
N ARG A 254 -26.76 37.22 -2.54
CA ARG A 254 -26.92 35.75 -2.65
C ARG A 254 -25.72 35.02 -3.24
N TRP A 255 -24.98 35.68 -4.16
CA TRP A 255 -23.96 34.98 -4.99
C TRP A 255 -22.55 35.52 -4.86
N LEU A 256 -22.38 36.73 -4.30
CA LEU A 256 -21.07 37.37 -4.18
C LEU A 256 -20.63 37.54 -2.71
N ARG A 257 -21.37 37.00 -1.79
CA ARG A 257 -20.93 36.84 -0.37
C ARG A 257 -20.44 35.44 -0.11
N ASP A 258 -19.64 35.26 0.94
CA ASP A 258 -19.20 33.93 1.36
C ASP A 258 -20.42 33.06 1.73
N ASP A 259 -20.28 31.74 1.54
CA ASP A 259 -21.41 30.78 1.69
C ASP A 259 -22.13 30.87 3.04
N ASP A 260 -21.40 31.22 4.11
CA ASP A 260 -21.99 31.41 5.45
C ASP A 260 -22.80 32.70 5.63
N ASP A 261 -22.63 33.70 4.73
CA ASP A 261 -23.26 35.02 4.79
C ASP A 261 -24.26 35.27 3.64
N ALA A 262 -24.50 34.27 2.81
CA ALA A 262 -25.41 34.36 1.67
C ALA A 262 -26.87 34.48 2.12
N ALA A 263 -27.56 35.57 1.70
CA ALA A 263 -28.95 35.81 2.09
C ALA A 263 -29.91 34.78 1.49
N THR A 264 -30.84 34.30 2.27
CA THR A 264 -31.90 33.39 1.80
C THR A 264 -32.98 34.15 1.04
N LEU A 265 -33.74 33.48 0.16
CA LEU A 265 -34.87 34.09 -0.55
C LEU A 265 -35.91 34.70 0.39
N GLN A 266 -36.09 34.08 1.56
CA GLN A 266 -37.04 34.55 2.56
C GLN A 266 -36.60 35.86 3.23
N GLN A 267 -35.33 35.94 3.62
CA GLN A 267 -34.74 37.15 4.20
C GLN A 267 -34.86 38.37 3.26
N LEU A 268 -34.52 38.15 1.95
CA LEU A 268 -34.66 39.20 0.94
C LEU A 268 -36.15 39.53 0.65
N ALA A 269 -37.05 38.56 0.73
CA ALA A 269 -38.49 38.78 0.60
C ALA A 269 -39.02 39.70 1.71
N ASP A 270 -38.57 39.45 2.93
CA ASP A 270 -38.95 40.25 4.13
C ASP A 270 -38.35 41.66 4.03
N GLU A 271 -37.08 41.79 3.62
CA GLU A 271 -36.40 43.08 3.42
C GLU A 271 -37.10 43.97 2.37
N TYR A 272 -37.48 43.38 1.23
CA TYR A 272 -38.11 44.11 0.13
C TYR A 272 -39.65 44.14 0.19
N GLY A 273 -40.26 43.51 1.17
CA GLY A 273 -41.74 43.48 1.33
C GLY A 273 -42.48 42.79 0.18
N VAL A 274 -41.87 41.71 -0.37
CA VAL A 274 -42.43 40.94 -1.49
C VAL A 274 -42.38 39.44 -1.19
N SER A 275 -43.06 38.63 -2.02
CA SER A 275 -42.99 37.18 -1.84
C SER A 275 -41.60 36.63 -2.27
N ALA A 276 -41.18 35.53 -1.61
CA ALA A 276 -39.97 34.83 -1.94
C ALA A 276 -39.92 34.37 -3.42
N GLU A 277 -41.08 34.00 -3.98
CA GLU A 277 -41.21 33.69 -5.42
C GLU A 277 -40.93 34.90 -6.31
N ARG A 278 -41.30 36.08 -5.86
CA ARG A 278 -41.02 37.32 -6.60
C ARG A 278 -39.51 37.61 -6.61
N ILE A 279 -38.78 37.38 -5.52
CA ILE A 279 -37.32 37.51 -5.47
C ILE A 279 -36.68 36.49 -6.41
N ARG A 280 -37.16 35.24 -6.45
CA ARG A 280 -36.67 34.21 -7.38
C ARG A 280 -36.88 34.59 -8.84
N GLN A 281 -38.00 35.22 -9.17
CA GLN A 281 -38.25 35.73 -10.53
C GLN A 281 -37.29 36.84 -10.92
N ILE A 282 -37.03 37.79 -10.01
CA ILE A 282 -36.10 38.91 -10.24
C ILE A 282 -34.67 38.35 -10.42
N GLU A 283 -34.25 37.45 -9.54
CA GLU A 283 -32.95 36.76 -9.65
C GLU A 283 -32.79 36.02 -10.98
N SER A 284 -33.78 35.21 -11.37
CA SER A 284 -33.73 34.47 -12.65
C SER A 284 -33.66 35.42 -13.86
N LYS A 285 -34.36 36.54 -13.81
CA LYS A 285 -34.31 37.58 -14.88
C LYS A 285 -32.92 38.24 -14.90
N ALA A 286 -32.40 38.63 -13.75
CA ALA A 286 -31.07 39.23 -13.61
C ALA A 286 -29.97 38.32 -14.14
N LEU A 287 -29.95 37.04 -13.73
CA LEU A 287 -28.99 36.05 -14.22
C LEU A 287 -29.09 35.85 -15.75
N LYS A 288 -30.29 35.83 -16.33
CA LYS A 288 -30.45 35.74 -17.79
C LYS A 288 -29.89 36.97 -18.50
N THR A 289 -30.12 38.15 -17.94
CA THR A 289 -29.61 39.41 -18.51
C THR A 289 -28.08 39.43 -18.43
N MET A 290 -27.48 39.09 -17.31
CA MET A 290 -26.02 38.97 -17.13
C MET A 290 -25.43 37.98 -18.11
N ARG A 291 -26.03 36.77 -18.24
CA ARG A 291 -25.56 35.75 -19.19
C ARG A 291 -25.55 36.23 -20.62
N SER A 292 -26.60 36.92 -21.07
CA SER A 292 -26.65 37.45 -22.43
C SER A 292 -25.57 38.50 -22.70
N GLN A 293 -25.25 39.34 -21.71
CA GLN A 293 -24.21 40.38 -21.80
C GLN A 293 -22.81 39.72 -21.81
N MET A 294 -22.55 38.72 -20.97
CA MET A 294 -21.25 38.04 -20.91
C MET A 294 -20.94 37.25 -22.19
N ILE A 295 -21.97 36.69 -22.87
CA ILE A 295 -21.79 36.03 -24.18
C ILE A 295 -21.45 37.02 -25.28
N THR A 296 -21.92 38.26 -25.19
CA THR A 296 -21.63 39.30 -26.20
C THR A 296 -20.23 39.89 -26.07
N LEU A 297 -19.56 39.65 -24.89
CA LEU A 297 -18.21 40.13 -24.60
C LEU A 297 -17.11 39.07 -24.85
N GLN A 298 -17.48 37.85 -25.22
CA GLN A 298 -16.57 36.80 -25.72
C GLN A 298 -16.46 36.86 -27.24
#